data_4a1955249d0da3108bbff32c06438da6
#
_entry.id   4a1955249d0da3108bbff32c06438da6
#
_cell.length_a   1.000
_cell.length_b   1.000
_cell.length_c   1.000
_cell.angle_alpha   90.00
_cell.angle_beta   90.00
_cell.angle_gamma   90.00
#
_symmetry.space_group_name_H-M   'P 1'
#
loop_
_entity.id
_entity.type
_entity.pdbx_description
1 polymer ?
#
loop_
_entity_poly.entity_id
_entity_poly.type
_entity_poly.pdbx_seq_one_letter_code
_entity_poly.pdbx_strand_id
1 'polypeptide(L)'
;MPGAEITLFAKSGEPLTKKISLDSNGGISSDASHCFMTCGAASRTTIEDVNELGALMHGMLNNNALALGSLRAGLPRQVNIVTKHSLSSTTPLDTVARTKETLVYRSGACGFVLLDFDTKGMPAAVADRLNALGGFVPAIASMIPEVSRAARLLRASTSAGLYRED
;
A
#
# COMPACT_ATOMS: atom_id res chain seq x y z
N MET A 1 22.94 -6.63 0.40
CA MET A 1 22.33 -5.95 1.60
C MET A 1 21.28 -6.89 2.15
N PRO A 2 20.98 -6.93 3.45
CA PRO A 2 19.88 -7.74 3.94
C PRO A 2 18.57 -7.22 3.33
N GLY A 3 17.69 -8.14 2.94
CA GLY A 3 16.39 -7.79 2.36
C GLY A 3 15.50 -7.03 3.33
N ALA A 4 14.53 -6.31 2.81
CA ALA A 4 13.52 -5.60 3.59
C ALA A 4 12.37 -6.53 3.96
N GLU A 5 12.01 -6.58 5.24
CA GLU A 5 10.88 -7.37 5.70
C GLU A 5 9.59 -6.56 5.64
N ILE A 6 8.59 -7.09 4.97
CA ILE A 6 7.27 -6.49 4.76
C ILE A 6 6.16 -7.45 5.18
N THR A 7 4.93 -6.96 5.23
CA THR A 7 3.75 -7.79 5.55
C THR A 7 2.78 -7.83 4.37
N LEU A 8 2.48 -9.05 3.91
CA LEU A 8 1.45 -9.31 2.92
C LEU A 8 0.16 -9.74 3.62
N PHE A 9 -0.93 -9.07 3.31
CA PHE A 9 -2.28 -9.39 3.78
C PHE A 9 -3.08 -10.10 2.70
N ALA A 10 -3.89 -11.07 3.11
CA ALA A 10 -4.91 -11.71 2.29
C ALA A 10 -6.24 -11.67 3.05
N LYS A 11 -7.18 -10.86 2.55
CA LYS A 11 -8.52 -10.74 3.13
C LYS A 11 -9.36 -11.97 2.77
N SER A 12 -10.12 -12.45 3.71
CA SER A 12 -11.14 -13.47 3.46
C SER A 12 -12.41 -12.82 2.89
N GLY A 13 -12.95 -13.40 1.83
CA GLY A 13 -14.20 -12.94 1.21
C GLY A 13 -13.97 -11.81 0.19
N GLU A 14 -14.49 -10.63 0.47
CA GLU A 14 -14.53 -9.50 -0.47
C GLU A 14 -13.15 -8.91 -0.80
N PRO A 15 -13.00 -8.29 -1.99
CA PRO A 15 -11.75 -7.64 -2.39
C PRO A 15 -11.40 -6.44 -1.51
N LEU A 16 -10.12 -6.06 -1.52
CA LEU A 16 -9.58 -4.84 -0.88
C LEU A 16 -9.48 -3.67 -1.86
N THR A 17 -9.69 -3.91 -3.15
CA THR A 17 -9.66 -2.86 -4.19
C THR A 17 -11.01 -2.17 -4.30
N LYS A 18 -11.00 -0.88 -4.58
CA LYS A 18 -12.21 -0.10 -4.88
C LYS A 18 -12.94 -0.69 -6.08
N LYS A 19 -14.27 -0.73 -6.02
CA LYS A 19 -15.12 -0.98 -7.17
C LYS A 19 -15.39 0.35 -7.86
N ILE A 20 -15.01 0.44 -9.13
CA ILE A 20 -15.30 1.60 -9.97
C ILE A 20 -16.39 1.19 -10.94
N SER A 21 -17.42 1.99 -11.04
CA SER A 21 -18.58 1.74 -11.90
C SER A 21 -18.88 2.96 -12.75
N LEU A 22 -19.28 2.72 -13.99
CA LEU A 22 -19.81 3.72 -14.90
C LEU A 22 -21.33 3.66 -14.84
N ASP A 23 -22.00 4.78 -14.61
CA ASP A 23 -23.46 4.86 -14.67
C ASP A 23 -23.96 5.00 -16.12
N SER A 24 -25.29 4.94 -16.32
CA SER A 24 -25.91 5.06 -17.64
C SER A 24 -25.70 6.42 -18.33
N ASN A 25 -25.27 7.42 -17.58
CA ASN A 25 -25.01 8.77 -18.06
C ASN A 25 -23.51 9.06 -18.24
N GLY A 26 -22.66 8.02 -18.13
CA GLY A 26 -21.21 8.15 -18.20
C GLY A 26 -20.58 8.71 -16.94
N GLY A 27 -21.32 8.82 -15.83
CA GLY A 27 -20.76 9.23 -14.53
C GLY A 27 -19.92 8.12 -13.89
N ILE A 28 -18.74 8.48 -13.38
CA ILE A 28 -17.85 7.55 -12.67
C ILE A 28 -18.18 7.58 -11.19
N SER A 29 -18.51 6.43 -10.61
CA SER A 29 -18.70 6.23 -9.18
C SER A 29 -17.64 5.28 -8.61
N SER A 30 -17.30 5.45 -7.34
CA SER A 30 -16.30 4.64 -6.65
C SER A 30 -16.87 4.18 -5.30
N ASP A 31 -16.90 2.87 -5.09
CA ASP A 31 -17.27 2.25 -3.82
C ASP A 31 -16.04 1.61 -3.16
N ALA A 32 -15.73 2.06 -1.97
CA ALA A 32 -14.65 1.57 -1.12
C ALA A 32 -15.17 0.99 0.21
N SER A 33 -16.47 0.80 0.36
CA SER A 33 -17.10 0.35 1.62
C SER A 33 -16.58 -1.01 2.11
N HIS A 34 -16.11 -1.85 1.20
CA HIS A 34 -15.55 -3.18 1.47
C HIS A 34 -14.02 -3.21 1.54
N CYS A 35 -13.32 -2.10 1.29
CA CYS A 35 -11.85 -2.04 1.18
C CYS A 35 -11.12 -2.09 2.53
N PHE A 36 -11.74 -2.59 3.58
CA PHE A 36 -11.15 -2.68 4.91
C PHE A 36 -10.72 -4.11 5.22
N MET A 37 -9.51 -4.26 5.78
CA MET A 37 -9.01 -5.54 6.28
C MET A 37 -9.68 -5.86 7.63
N THR A 38 -10.80 -6.57 7.60
CA THR A 38 -11.56 -6.95 8.79
C THR A 38 -11.24 -8.35 9.27
N CYS A 39 -10.95 -9.28 8.36
CA CYS A 39 -10.56 -10.66 8.65
C CYS A 39 -9.71 -11.23 7.51
N GLY A 40 -8.89 -12.21 7.81
CA GLY A 40 -8.02 -12.88 6.85
C GLY A 40 -6.70 -13.31 7.46
N ALA A 41 -5.65 -13.31 6.68
CA ALA A 41 -4.30 -13.68 7.11
C ALA A 41 -3.31 -12.55 6.82
N ALA A 42 -2.23 -12.53 7.58
CA ALA A 42 -1.05 -11.72 7.27
C ALA A 42 0.19 -12.60 7.35
N SER A 43 1.11 -12.40 6.42
CA SER A 43 2.38 -13.15 6.37
C SER A 43 3.57 -12.21 6.26
N ARG A 44 4.63 -12.57 6.96
CA ARG A 44 5.93 -11.90 6.88
C ARG A 44 6.65 -12.36 5.62
N THR A 45 7.13 -11.43 4.82
CA THR A 45 7.83 -11.69 3.56
C THR A 45 9.09 -10.83 3.51
N THR A 46 10.21 -11.40 3.10
CA THR A 46 11.45 -10.67 2.87
C THR A 46 11.56 -10.36 1.38
N ILE A 47 11.92 -9.15 1.04
CA ILE A 47 12.09 -8.65 -0.33
C ILE A 47 13.52 -8.14 -0.46
N GLU A 48 14.27 -8.69 -1.38
CA GLU A 48 15.68 -8.37 -1.56
C GLU A 48 15.90 -7.06 -2.31
N ASP A 49 15.04 -6.76 -3.29
CA ASP A 49 15.14 -5.55 -4.09
C ASP A 49 13.77 -5.07 -4.62
N VAL A 50 13.80 -3.95 -5.32
CA VAL A 50 12.61 -3.32 -5.90
C VAL A 50 11.99 -4.13 -7.05
N ASN A 51 12.76 -4.97 -7.74
CA ASN A 51 12.24 -5.81 -8.83
C ASN A 51 11.42 -6.96 -8.24
N GLU A 52 11.90 -7.55 -7.15
CA GLU A 52 11.14 -8.57 -6.41
C GLU A 52 9.86 -7.98 -5.82
N LEU A 53 9.90 -6.75 -5.26
CA LEU A 53 8.71 -6.05 -4.84
C LEU A 53 7.73 -5.86 -6.01
N GLY A 54 8.23 -5.46 -7.18
CA GLY A 54 7.44 -5.30 -8.40
C GLY A 54 6.78 -6.59 -8.84
N ALA A 55 7.52 -7.70 -8.85
CA ALA A 55 7.01 -9.02 -9.18
C ALA A 55 5.93 -9.48 -8.19
N LEU A 56 6.17 -9.31 -6.87
CA LEU A 56 5.18 -9.58 -5.85
C LEU A 56 3.90 -8.79 -6.08
N MET A 57 4.01 -7.47 -6.28
CA MET A 57 2.84 -6.60 -6.50
C MET A 57 2.08 -6.92 -7.78
N HIS A 58 2.77 -7.39 -8.82
CA HIS A 58 2.15 -7.83 -10.08
C HIS A 58 1.32 -9.11 -9.89
N GLY A 59 1.78 -10.03 -9.04
CA GLY A 59 1.08 -11.27 -8.72
C GLY A 59 -0.03 -11.15 -7.66
N MET A 60 -0.21 -9.96 -7.04
CA MET A 60 -1.22 -9.76 -6.00
C MET A 60 -2.63 -9.83 -6.58
N LEU A 61 -3.51 -10.55 -5.88
CA LEU A 61 -4.94 -10.59 -6.17
C LEU A 61 -5.65 -9.35 -5.59
N ASN A 62 -6.90 -9.13 -6.00
CA ASN A 62 -7.69 -7.99 -5.56
C ASN A 62 -8.06 -7.99 -4.06
N ASN A 63 -7.92 -9.14 -3.39
CA ASN A 63 -8.09 -9.31 -1.94
C ASN A 63 -6.77 -9.25 -1.17
N ASN A 64 -5.65 -8.98 -1.85
CA ASN A 64 -4.34 -8.78 -1.21
C ASN A 64 -4.05 -7.32 -0.96
N ALA A 65 -3.30 -7.06 0.11
CA ALA A 65 -2.73 -5.75 0.41
C ALA A 65 -1.32 -5.91 0.98
N LEU A 66 -0.53 -4.85 0.85
CA LEU A 66 0.85 -4.80 1.30
C LEU A 66 1.01 -3.73 2.36
N ALA A 67 1.72 -4.04 3.44
CA ALA A 67 2.23 -3.05 4.37
C ALA A 67 3.76 -3.10 4.36
N LEU A 68 4.38 -1.93 4.28
CA LEU A 68 5.84 -1.80 4.27
C LEU A 68 6.47 -2.01 5.66
N GLY A 69 5.65 -2.17 6.71
CA GLY A 69 6.08 -2.62 8.02
C GLY A 69 6.06 -4.13 8.15
N SER A 70 6.86 -4.64 9.09
CA SER A 70 6.96 -6.06 9.41
C SER A 70 6.02 -6.45 10.54
N LEU A 71 5.59 -7.70 10.58
CA LEU A 71 4.99 -8.28 11.79
C LEU A 71 5.99 -8.20 12.94
N ARG A 72 5.50 -7.80 14.14
CA ARG A 72 6.32 -7.71 15.35
C ARG A 72 7.11 -9.00 15.62
N ALA A 73 8.32 -8.86 16.12
CA ALA A 73 9.13 -9.99 16.58
C ALA A 73 8.35 -10.81 17.64
N GLY A 74 8.50 -12.12 17.60
CA GLY A 74 7.79 -13.05 18.46
C GLY A 74 6.43 -13.53 17.94
N LEU A 75 5.86 -12.87 16.90
CA LEU A 75 4.71 -13.42 16.19
C LEU A 75 5.16 -14.49 15.18
N PRO A 76 4.33 -15.51 14.93
CA PRO A 76 4.55 -16.46 13.84
C PRO A 76 4.76 -15.76 12.50
N ARG A 77 5.38 -16.46 11.54
CA ARG A 77 5.54 -15.94 10.16
C ARG A 77 4.20 -15.62 9.49
N GLN A 78 3.17 -16.37 9.82
CA GLN A 78 1.79 -16.14 9.40
C GLN A 78 0.89 -16.03 10.61
N VAL A 79 -0.01 -15.06 10.59
CA VAL A 79 -0.99 -14.80 11.65
C VAL A 79 -2.38 -14.59 11.04
N ASN A 80 -3.40 -14.85 11.85
CA ASN A 80 -4.78 -14.51 11.52
C ASN A 80 -5.02 -13.04 11.86
N ILE A 81 -5.72 -12.33 10.98
CA ILE A 81 -6.12 -10.95 11.18
C ILE A 81 -7.61 -10.89 11.52
N VAL A 82 -7.92 -10.16 12.57
CA VAL A 82 -9.28 -9.83 12.99
C VAL A 82 -9.37 -8.34 13.32
N THR A 83 -10.57 -7.84 13.54
CA THR A 83 -10.74 -6.46 14.03
C THR A 83 -10.27 -6.35 15.49
N LYS A 84 -9.87 -5.15 15.93
CA LYS A 84 -9.46 -4.92 17.31
C LYS A 84 -10.56 -5.30 18.32
N HIS A 85 -11.81 -5.08 17.96
CA HIS A 85 -12.97 -5.39 18.82
C HIS A 85 -13.23 -6.88 18.95
N SER A 86 -12.72 -7.70 18.04
CA SER A 86 -12.85 -9.16 18.08
C SER A 86 -11.78 -9.85 18.93
N LEU A 87 -10.80 -9.10 19.44
CA LEU A 87 -9.77 -9.64 20.32
C LEU A 87 -10.31 -9.76 21.75
N SER A 88 -9.99 -10.88 22.40
CA SER A 88 -10.30 -11.18 23.80
C SER A 88 -9.09 -11.79 24.50
N SER A 89 -9.16 -12.00 25.80
CA SER A 89 -8.13 -12.69 26.58
C SER A 89 -7.93 -14.15 26.19
N THR A 90 -8.91 -14.75 25.52
CA THR A 90 -8.87 -16.14 25.03
C THR A 90 -8.47 -16.24 23.55
N THR A 91 -8.18 -15.12 22.89
CA THR A 91 -7.76 -15.11 21.49
C THR A 91 -6.40 -15.82 21.36
N PRO A 92 -6.22 -16.74 20.38
CA PRO A 92 -4.94 -17.39 20.14
C PRO A 92 -3.83 -16.38 19.83
N LEU A 93 -2.58 -16.72 20.22
CA LEU A 93 -1.41 -15.84 20.06
C LEU A 93 -1.07 -15.54 18.59
N ASP A 94 -1.50 -16.39 17.67
CA ASP A 94 -1.37 -16.20 16.22
C ASP A 94 -2.51 -15.38 15.59
N THR A 95 -3.42 -14.87 16.40
CA THR A 95 -4.55 -14.04 15.95
C THR A 95 -4.39 -12.64 16.50
N VAL A 96 -4.29 -11.66 15.61
CA VAL A 96 -3.94 -10.27 15.94
C VAL A 96 -4.80 -9.28 15.18
N ALA A 97 -4.85 -8.05 15.67
CA ALA A 97 -5.42 -6.93 14.91
C ALA A 97 -4.31 -6.14 14.21
N ARG A 98 -4.65 -5.50 13.09
CA ARG A 98 -3.74 -4.61 12.36
C ARG A 98 -3.57 -3.29 13.12
N THR A 99 -2.63 -3.24 14.02
CA THR A 99 -2.31 -2.06 14.85
C THR A 99 -0.81 -1.78 14.84
N LYS A 100 -0.40 -0.65 15.40
CA LYS A 100 1.02 -0.29 15.60
C LYS A 100 1.76 -1.25 16.54
N GLU A 101 1.05 -1.99 17.35
CA GLU A 101 1.61 -3.03 18.24
C GLU A 101 1.90 -4.33 17.47
N THR A 102 1.29 -4.52 16.31
CA THR A 102 1.42 -5.72 15.48
C THR A 102 2.31 -5.50 14.27
N LEU A 103 2.18 -4.33 13.63
CA LEU A 103 2.99 -3.91 12.50
C LEU A 103 3.99 -2.86 12.96
N VAL A 104 5.27 -3.15 12.78
CA VAL A 104 6.37 -2.30 13.26
C VAL A 104 7.31 -1.92 12.11
N TYR A 105 7.86 -0.74 12.21
CA TYR A 105 8.96 -0.26 11.38
C TYR A 105 10.22 -0.28 12.23
N ARG A 106 11.21 -1.08 11.85
CA ARG A 106 12.43 -1.27 12.63
C ARG A 106 13.44 -0.17 12.27
N SER A 107 13.83 0.62 13.26
CA SER A 107 14.90 1.60 13.08
C SER A 107 16.21 0.91 12.69
N GLY A 108 16.92 1.47 11.71
CA GLY A 108 18.20 0.94 11.20
C GLY A 108 18.07 -0.30 10.30
N ALA A 109 16.87 -0.82 10.08
CA ALA A 109 16.67 -1.90 9.11
C ALA A 109 16.46 -1.34 7.70
N CYS A 110 16.79 -2.14 6.67
CA CYS A 110 16.40 -1.85 5.31
C CYS A 110 14.87 -1.90 5.18
N GLY A 111 14.32 -1.01 4.35
CA GLY A 111 12.89 -0.93 4.13
C GLY A 111 12.55 -0.16 2.86
N PHE A 112 11.26 -0.07 2.58
CA PHE A 112 10.72 0.71 1.49
C PHE A 112 10.00 1.94 2.02
N VAL A 113 9.98 3.00 1.24
CA VAL A 113 9.16 4.20 1.48
C VAL A 113 8.09 4.27 0.42
N LEU A 114 6.84 4.45 0.85
CA LEU A 114 5.73 4.76 -0.04
C LEU A 114 5.59 6.28 -0.16
N LEU A 115 5.60 6.76 -1.38
CA LEU A 115 5.23 8.13 -1.71
C LEU A 115 3.92 8.06 -2.51
N ASP A 116 2.85 8.59 -1.92
CA ASP A 116 1.53 8.65 -2.56
C ASP A 116 1.29 10.08 -3.07
N PHE A 117 0.95 10.18 -4.35
CA PHE A 117 0.72 11.45 -5.03
C PHE A 117 -0.75 11.56 -5.38
N ASP A 118 -1.47 12.41 -4.66
CA ASP A 118 -2.86 12.76 -4.99
C ASP A 118 -2.90 14.15 -5.63
N THR A 119 -3.39 14.21 -6.86
CA THR A 119 -3.57 15.48 -7.59
C THR A 119 -4.92 16.14 -7.31
N LYS A 120 -5.81 15.46 -6.57
CA LYS A 120 -7.15 15.99 -6.26
C LYS A 120 -7.04 17.24 -5.38
N GLY A 121 -7.58 18.33 -5.89
CA GLY A 121 -7.52 19.62 -5.18
C GLY A 121 -6.16 20.32 -5.22
N MET A 122 -5.24 19.86 -6.07
CA MET A 122 -3.95 20.53 -6.25
C MET A 122 -4.14 21.91 -6.85
N PRO A 123 -3.59 23.00 -6.25
CA PRO A 123 -3.63 24.33 -6.84
C PRO A 123 -2.94 24.36 -8.21
N ALA A 124 -3.50 25.13 -9.17
CA ALA A 124 -2.97 25.22 -10.54
C ALA A 124 -1.48 25.60 -10.55
N ALA A 125 -1.05 26.57 -9.75
CA ALA A 125 0.36 26.97 -9.67
C ALA A 125 1.29 25.84 -9.22
N VAL A 126 0.81 24.90 -8.38
CA VAL A 126 1.56 23.71 -7.96
C VAL A 126 1.62 22.70 -9.12
N ALA A 127 0.51 22.49 -9.82
CA ALA A 127 0.45 21.63 -11.00
C ALA A 127 1.39 22.13 -12.11
N ASP A 128 1.37 23.43 -12.41
CA ASP A 128 2.25 24.05 -13.39
C ASP A 128 3.74 23.91 -13.02
N ARG A 129 4.06 24.11 -11.75
CA ARG A 129 5.43 23.92 -11.24
C ARG A 129 5.87 22.46 -11.35
N LEU A 130 4.98 21.54 -11.04
CA LEU A 130 5.23 20.11 -11.14
C LEU A 130 5.51 19.69 -12.59
N ASN A 131 4.68 20.18 -13.53
CA ASN A 131 4.83 19.95 -14.96
C ASN A 131 6.16 20.54 -15.47
N ALA A 132 6.51 21.76 -15.05
CA ALA A 132 7.79 22.40 -15.40
C ALA A 132 9.02 21.62 -14.91
N LEU A 133 8.88 20.88 -13.81
CA LEU A 133 9.94 20.01 -13.27
C LEU A 133 9.95 18.62 -13.92
N GLY A 134 9.00 18.29 -14.78
CA GLY A 134 8.89 16.98 -15.44
C GLY A 134 8.18 15.92 -14.59
N GLY A 135 7.35 16.33 -13.64
CA GLY A 135 6.52 15.46 -12.81
C GLY A 135 7.03 15.24 -11.39
N PHE A 136 6.39 14.33 -10.66
CA PHE A 136 6.64 14.11 -9.23
C PHE A 136 8.06 13.64 -8.91
N VAL A 137 8.60 12.69 -9.67
CA VAL A 137 9.93 12.14 -9.38
C VAL A 137 11.04 13.19 -9.50
N PRO A 138 11.13 13.96 -10.61
CA PRO A 138 12.09 15.06 -10.69
C PRO A 138 11.86 16.14 -9.64
N ALA A 139 10.61 16.45 -9.30
CA ALA A 139 10.30 17.42 -8.26
C ALA A 139 10.84 17.00 -6.88
N ILE A 140 10.64 15.73 -6.49
CA ILE A 140 11.20 15.20 -5.24
C ILE A 140 12.73 15.16 -5.30
N ALA A 141 13.30 14.70 -6.40
CA ALA A 141 14.75 14.64 -6.57
C ALA A 141 15.43 16.03 -6.49
N SER A 142 14.70 17.11 -6.84
CA SER A 142 15.19 18.47 -6.66
C SER A 142 15.27 18.90 -5.19
N MET A 143 14.46 18.29 -4.32
CA MET A 143 14.45 18.56 -2.88
C MET A 143 15.29 17.56 -2.08
N ILE A 144 15.31 16.31 -2.53
CA ILE A 144 16.04 15.19 -1.92
C ILE A 144 16.84 14.50 -3.02
N PRO A 145 18.09 14.97 -3.30
CA PRO A 145 18.89 14.47 -4.43
C PRO A 145 19.14 12.96 -4.39
N GLU A 146 19.15 12.34 -3.21
CA GLU A 146 19.34 10.91 -3.03
C GLU A 146 18.25 10.08 -3.71
N VAL A 147 17.05 10.62 -3.83
CA VAL A 147 15.93 9.95 -4.51
C VAL A 147 16.22 9.70 -5.99
N SER A 148 17.04 10.53 -6.63
CA SER A 148 17.43 10.33 -8.03
C SER A 148 18.20 9.02 -8.26
N ARG A 149 18.92 8.53 -7.24
CA ARG A 149 19.73 7.30 -7.26
C ARG A 149 19.02 6.12 -6.62
N ALA A 150 17.91 6.34 -5.91
CA ALA A 150 17.15 5.27 -5.27
C ALA A 150 16.47 4.38 -6.32
N ALA A 151 16.57 3.07 -6.12
CA ALA A 151 15.74 2.13 -6.87
C ALA A 151 14.27 2.37 -6.53
N ARG A 152 13.39 2.38 -7.54
CA ARG A 152 12.00 2.76 -7.36
C ARG A 152 11.05 1.96 -8.23
N LEU A 153 9.85 1.77 -7.74
CA LEU A 153 8.71 1.22 -8.45
C LEU A 153 7.64 2.30 -8.56
N LEU A 154 7.15 2.56 -9.77
CA LEU A 154 6.03 3.46 -10.04
C LEU A 154 4.81 2.62 -10.38
N ARG A 155 3.70 2.90 -9.73
CA ARG A 155 2.42 2.23 -10.00
C ARG A 155 1.30 3.25 -10.05
N ALA A 156 0.51 3.19 -11.11
CA ALA A 156 -0.72 3.94 -11.21
C ALA A 156 -1.75 3.40 -10.18
N SER A 157 -2.51 4.29 -9.56
CA SER A 157 -3.64 3.89 -8.71
C SER A 157 -4.77 3.26 -9.55
N THR A 158 -5.70 2.57 -8.91
CA THR A 158 -6.85 1.94 -9.59
C THR A 158 -7.71 2.93 -10.38
N SER A 159 -7.72 4.19 -9.98
CA SER A 159 -8.47 5.28 -10.64
C SER A 159 -7.60 6.17 -11.54
N ALA A 160 -6.30 5.87 -11.69
CA ALA A 160 -5.43 6.66 -12.55
C ALA A 160 -5.84 6.50 -14.03
N GLY A 161 -5.99 7.62 -14.72
CA GLY A 161 -6.42 7.64 -16.12
C GLY A 161 -7.94 7.48 -16.33
N LEU A 162 -8.71 7.33 -15.26
CA LEU A 162 -10.17 7.37 -15.33
C LEU A 162 -10.64 8.84 -15.16
N TYR A 163 -10.99 9.46 -16.23
CA TYR A 163 -11.55 10.82 -16.28
C TYR A 163 -12.68 10.86 -17.28
N ARG A 164 -13.57 11.83 -17.10
CA ARG A 164 -14.64 12.13 -18.04
C ARG A 164 -14.04 12.92 -19.17
N GLU A 165 -14.31 12.54 -20.42
CA GLU A 165 -14.14 13.43 -21.57
C GLU A 165 -15.32 14.41 -21.55
N ASP A 166 -15.02 15.71 -21.44
CA ASP A 166 -16.01 16.79 -21.53
C ASP A 166 -16.40 17.05 -23.00
#